data_0c3d32a4a75ce4d78418431972dad654
#
_entry.id   0c3d32a4a75ce4d78418431972dad654
#
_cell.length_a   1.000
_cell.length_b   1.000
_cell.length_c   1.000
_cell.angle_alpha   90.00
_cell.angle_beta   90.00
_cell.angle_gamma   90.00
#
_symmetry.space_group_name_H-M   'P 1'
#
loop_
_entity.id
_entity.type
_entity.pdbx_description
1 polymer ?
#
loop_
_entity_poly.entity_id
_entity_poly.type
_entity_poly.pdbx_seq_one_letter_code
_entity_poly.pdbx_strand_id
1 'polypeptide(L)'
;MKTLRIIIAALFMAVASTAVAQQTISISELVNTKWRVENNWISDYKEYTLTEIIWKRKDGSFFKYPYYLTDTPVTSYDKSVFDYSKVGKSKKGSYMVSINEKMGIVYCSSIESFDKAKGVFVIKVVTQGLIGASGGIERYKLVK
;
A
#
# COMPACT_ATOMS: atom_id res chain seq x y z
N MET A 1 -0.20 -19.03 48.01
CA MET A 1 -1.16 -19.23 46.92
C MET A 1 -1.68 -17.92 46.33
N LYS A 2 -1.73 -16.81 47.05
CA LYS A 2 -2.14 -15.51 46.50
C LYS A 2 -1.11 -14.85 45.56
N THR A 3 0.17 -15.11 45.73
CA THR A 3 1.28 -14.56 44.94
C THR A 3 1.36 -15.15 43.50
N LEU A 4 0.93 -16.39 43.30
CA LEU A 4 0.98 -17.05 42.00
C LEU A 4 -0.04 -16.50 41.00
N ARG A 5 -1.18 -15.96 41.48
CA ARG A 5 -2.23 -15.38 40.63
C ARG A 5 -1.84 -14.00 40.07
N ILE A 6 -0.99 -13.26 40.75
CA ILE A 6 -0.54 -11.93 40.30
C ILE A 6 0.51 -12.04 39.18
N ILE A 7 1.33 -13.08 39.17
CA ILE A 7 2.36 -13.29 38.15
C ILE A 7 1.73 -13.69 36.79
N ILE A 8 0.65 -14.44 36.82
CA ILE A 8 -0.05 -14.85 35.59
C ILE A 8 -0.78 -13.66 34.92
N ALA A 9 -1.32 -12.74 35.72
CA ALA A 9 -1.98 -11.53 35.17
C ALA A 9 -0.97 -10.54 34.54
N ALA A 10 0.25 -10.47 35.07
CA ALA A 10 1.31 -9.60 34.53
C ALA A 10 1.89 -10.14 33.20
N LEU A 11 1.86 -11.45 32.98
CA LEU A 11 2.37 -12.08 31.77
C LEU A 11 1.42 -11.90 30.56
N PHE A 12 0.12 -11.69 30.80
CA PHE A 12 -0.87 -11.47 29.73
C PHE A 12 -0.92 -10.02 29.21
N MET A 13 -0.31 -9.07 29.90
CA MET A 13 -0.25 -7.66 29.45
C MET A 13 0.96 -7.34 28.56
N ALA A 14 1.87 -8.27 28.36
CA ALA A 14 3.08 -8.06 27.55
C ALA A 14 2.92 -8.39 26.06
N VAL A 15 1.75 -8.83 25.60
CA VAL A 15 1.43 -9.05 24.20
C VAL A 15 0.45 -7.98 23.74
N ALA A 16 0.72 -6.72 24.04
CA ALA A 16 0.22 -5.65 23.20
C ALA A 16 0.98 -5.75 21.88
N SER A 17 0.44 -6.49 20.92
CA SER A 17 0.87 -6.38 19.53
C SER A 17 0.89 -4.91 19.20
N THR A 18 2.07 -4.36 18.91
CA THR A 18 2.18 -3.07 18.26
C THR A 18 1.59 -3.25 16.84
N ALA A 19 0.27 -3.25 16.75
CA ALA A 19 -0.40 -3.05 15.51
C ALA A 19 0.04 -1.66 15.03
N VAL A 20 0.93 -1.61 14.07
CA VAL A 20 1.29 -0.36 13.39
C VAL A 20 -0.03 0.16 12.83
N ALA A 21 -0.50 1.30 13.37
CA ALA A 21 -1.76 1.88 12.94
C ALA A 21 -1.64 2.24 11.47
N GLN A 22 -2.51 1.68 10.64
CA GLN A 22 -2.64 1.97 9.24
C GLN A 22 -2.89 3.46 9.03
N GLN A 23 -2.19 4.07 8.10
CA GLN A 23 -2.24 5.52 7.87
C GLN A 23 -3.23 5.85 6.75
N THR A 24 -4.09 6.83 7.00
CA THR A 24 -4.92 7.46 5.98
C THR A 24 -4.18 8.65 5.37
N ILE A 25 -4.12 8.70 4.04
CA ILE A 25 -3.52 9.81 3.30
C ILE A 25 -4.52 10.46 2.36
N SER A 26 -4.28 11.72 2.02
CA SER A 26 -5.00 12.43 0.97
C SER A 26 -4.37 12.14 -0.40
N ILE A 27 -5.19 12.01 -1.44
CA ILE A 27 -4.67 11.82 -2.81
C ILE A 27 -3.82 13.02 -3.26
N SER A 28 -4.11 14.22 -2.77
CA SER A 28 -3.32 15.42 -3.05
C SER A 28 -1.87 15.34 -2.54
N GLU A 29 -1.60 14.50 -1.53
CA GLU A 29 -0.24 14.27 -1.03
C GLU A 29 0.57 13.37 -1.97
N LEU A 30 -0.11 12.51 -2.74
CA LEU A 30 0.52 11.61 -3.72
C LEU A 30 0.69 12.26 -5.11
N VAL A 31 -0.31 13.02 -5.56
CA VAL A 31 -0.32 13.58 -6.92
C VAL A 31 0.93 14.41 -7.20
N ASN A 32 1.52 14.21 -8.38
CA ASN A 32 2.76 14.83 -8.83
C ASN A 32 3.99 14.46 -7.98
N THR A 33 3.97 13.31 -7.30
CA THR A 33 5.14 12.78 -6.61
C THR A 33 5.73 11.59 -7.37
N LYS A 34 7.03 11.39 -7.18
CA LYS A 34 7.80 10.30 -7.73
C LYS A 34 8.52 9.58 -6.59
N TRP A 35 8.39 8.26 -6.55
CA TRP A 35 8.90 7.43 -5.46
C TRP A 35 9.76 6.32 -6.01
N ARG A 36 11.02 6.26 -5.59
CA ARG A 36 11.94 5.18 -5.94
C ARG A 36 11.63 3.94 -5.10
N VAL A 37 11.54 2.80 -5.76
CA VAL A 37 11.33 1.51 -5.10
C VAL A 37 12.65 1.05 -4.49
N GLU A 38 12.68 0.82 -3.18
CA GLU A 38 13.88 0.30 -2.51
C GLU A 38 14.02 -1.21 -2.73
N ASN A 39 15.27 -1.66 -2.87
CA ASN A 39 15.62 -3.09 -2.93
C ASN A 39 14.88 -3.89 -4.01
N ASN A 40 14.56 -3.25 -5.14
CA ASN A 40 13.91 -3.91 -6.26
C ASN A 40 14.84 -3.86 -7.48
N TRP A 41 15.15 -5.03 -8.04
CA TRP A 41 16.05 -5.14 -9.18
C TRP A 41 15.38 -4.86 -10.54
N ILE A 42 14.04 -4.90 -10.59
CA ILE A 42 13.24 -4.66 -11.81
C ILE A 42 12.74 -3.22 -11.86
N SER A 43 12.16 -2.75 -10.75
CA SER A 43 11.50 -1.45 -10.65
C SER A 43 12.51 -0.34 -10.42
N ASP A 44 12.31 0.81 -11.08
CA ASP A 44 13.06 2.03 -10.82
C ASP A 44 12.24 2.96 -9.91
N TYR A 45 11.14 3.49 -10.42
CA TYR A 45 10.28 4.38 -9.64
C TYR A 45 8.82 4.31 -10.07
N LYS A 46 7.93 4.82 -9.19
CA LYS A 46 6.52 5.04 -9.47
C LYS A 46 6.20 6.53 -9.37
N GLU A 47 5.49 7.04 -10.36
CA GLU A 47 4.90 8.38 -10.36
C GLU A 47 3.40 8.26 -10.15
N TYR A 48 2.84 9.20 -9.38
CA TYR A 48 1.42 9.23 -9.09
C TYR A 48 0.78 10.46 -9.74
N THR A 49 -0.19 10.21 -10.60
CA THR A 49 -1.12 11.24 -11.11
C THR A 49 -2.44 11.17 -10.34
N LEU A 50 -3.40 11.98 -10.71
CA LEU A 50 -4.74 11.93 -10.10
C LEU A 50 -5.47 10.59 -10.41
N THR A 51 -5.17 9.97 -11.53
CA THR A 51 -5.91 8.81 -12.05
C THR A 51 -5.07 7.55 -12.22
N GLU A 52 -3.75 7.68 -12.32
CA GLU A 52 -2.86 6.57 -12.69
C GLU A 52 -1.59 6.54 -11.83
N ILE A 53 -1.12 5.33 -11.58
CA ILE A 53 0.26 5.06 -11.16
C ILE A 53 1.05 4.75 -12.42
N ILE A 54 2.11 5.52 -12.67
CA ILE A 54 3.05 5.26 -13.76
C ILE A 54 4.25 4.53 -13.18
N TRP A 55 4.32 3.25 -13.45
CA TRP A 55 5.41 2.41 -12.97
C TRP A 55 6.51 2.31 -14.02
N LYS A 56 7.68 2.85 -13.72
CA LYS A 56 8.89 2.76 -14.54
C LYS A 56 9.77 1.61 -14.09
N ARG A 57 10.28 0.88 -15.07
CA ARG A 57 11.24 -0.20 -14.87
C ARG A 57 12.65 0.27 -15.26
N LYS A 58 13.66 -0.41 -14.73
CA LYS A 58 15.09 -0.10 -15.02
C LYS A 58 15.47 -0.29 -16.47
N ASP A 59 14.75 -1.14 -17.22
CA ASP A 59 14.94 -1.35 -18.66
C ASP A 59 14.34 -0.22 -19.54
N GLY A 60 13.74 0.80 -18.91
CA GLY A 60 13.11 1.93 -19.59
C GLY A 60 11.65 1.71 -19.98
N SER A 61 11.12 0.49 -19.85
CA SER A 61 9.69 0.23 -20.04
C SER A 61 8.87 0.84 -18.92
N PHE A 62 7.60 1.13 -19.20
CA PHE A 62 6.68 1.65 -18.21
C PHE A 62 5.27 1.10 -18.38
N PHE A 63 4.52 1.09 -17.29
CA PHE A 63 3.13 0.66 -17.23
C PHE A 63 2.30 1.74 -16.57
N LYS A 64 1.05 1.87 -16.96
CA LYS A 64 0.09 2.78 -16.34
C LYS A 64 -1.03 1.96 -15.74
N TYR A 65 -1.27 2.15 -14.44
CA TYR A 65 -2.31 1.46 -13.70
C TYR A 65 -3.30 2.49 -13.15
N PRO A 66 -4.57 2.47 -13.60
CA PRO A 66 -5.63 3.21 -12.91
C PRO A 66 -5.65 2.85 -11.44
N TYR A 67 -5.87 3.83 -10.56
CA TYR A 67 -5.91 3.62 -9.13
C TYR A 67 -6.86 4.57 -8.42
N TYR A 68 -7.20 4.22 -7.21
CA TYR A 68 -7.92 5.07 -6.26
C TYR A 68 -7.52 4.75 -4.83
N LEU A 69 -7.80 5.67 -3.91
CA LEU A 69 -7.69 5.47 -2.46
C LEU A 69 -9.06 5.11 -1.89
N THR A 70 -9.07 4.25 -0.87
CA THR A 70 -10.31 3.82 -0.19
C THR A 70 -10.01 3.47 1.28
N ASP A 71 -11.03 3.51 2.12
CA ASP A 71 -10.94 3.07 3.52
C ASP A 71 -11.33 1.59 3.69
N THR A 72 -11.86 0.95 2.64
CA THR A 72 -12.26 -0.45 2.65
C THR A 72 -11.28 -1.29 1.84
N PRO A 73 -10.66 -2.33 2.41
CA PRO A 73 -9.72 -3.17 1.67
C PRO A 73 -10.44 -4.00 0.60
N VAL A 74 -9.73 -4.22 -0.51
CA VAL A 74 -10.08 -5.17 -1.56
C VAL A 74 -9.13 -6.34 -1.45
N THR A 75 -9.63 -7.54 -1.21
CA THR A 75 -8.81 -8.73 -0.97
C THR A 75 -8.71 -9.66 -2.18
N SER A 76 -9.68 -9.61 -3.10
CA SER A 76 -9.63 -10.37 -4.35
C SER A 76 -8.78 -9.66 -5.40
N TYR A 77 -8.04 -10.43 -6.20
CA TYR A 77 -7.28 -9.93 -7.35
C TYR A 77 -8.09 -9.89 -8.65
N ASP A 78 -9.35 -10.35 -8.64
CA ASP A 78 -10.21 -10.37 -9.83
C ASP A 78 -10.59 -8.97 -10.28
N LYS A 79 -10.55 -8.74 -11.59
CA LYS A 79 -10.86 -7.42 -12.18
C LYS A 79 -12.24 -6.88 -11.84
N SER A 80 -13.20 -7.75 -11.53
CA SER A 80 -14.58 -7.35 -11.20
C SER A 80 -14.69 -6.55 -9.92
N VAL A 81 -13.70 -6.63 -9.01
CA VAL A 81 -13.70 -5.88 -7.74
C VAL A 81 -13.16 -4.46 -7.88
N PHE A 82 -12.61 -4.09 -9.04
CA PHE A 82 -12.09 -2.74 -9.27
C PHE A 82 -13.21 -1.77 -9.62
N ASP A 83 -13.32 -0.71 -8.85
CA ASP A 83 -14.36 0.31 -9.01
C ASP A 83 -13.84 1.52 -9.79
N TYR A 84 -14.03 1.50 -11.11
CA TYR A 84 -13.62 2.60 -11.99
C TYR A 84 -14.26 3.94 -11.65
N SER A 85 -15.44 3.94 -11.01
CA SER A 85 -16.12 5.19 -10.62
C SER A 85 -15.36 6.00 -9.58
N LYS A 86 -14.44 5.38 -8.86
CA LYS A 86 -13.59 6.02 -7.84
C LYS A 86 -12.32 6.63 -8.41
N VAL A 87 -11.91 6.26 -9.61
CA VAL A 87 -10.69 6.77 -10.25
C VAL A 87 -10.85 8.28 -10.54
N GLY A 88 -9.89 9.08 -10.05
CA GLY A 88 -9.92 10.54 -10.15
C GLY A 88 -10.92 11.25 -9.24
N LYS A 89 -11.71 10.51 -8.46
CA LYS A 89 -12.75 11.05 -7.56
C LYS A 89 -12.50 10.79 -6.09
N SER A 90 -11.73 9.76 -5.75
CA SER A 90 -11.37 9.47 -4.36
C SER A 90 -10.47 10.59 -3.81
N LYS A 91 -10.74 11.03 -2.58
CA LYS A 91 -9.98 12.13 -1.95
C LYS A 91 -8.95 11.64 -0.95
N LYS A 92 -9.23 10.56 -0.25
CA LYS A 92 -8.37 10.00 0.81
C LYS A 92 -8.65 8.52 1.02
N GLY A 93 -7.73 7.83 1.68
CA GLY A 93 -7.92 6.45 2.10
C GLY A 93 -6.69 5.89 2.78
N SER A 94 -6.87 4.75 3.42
CA SER A 94 -5.81 3.95 4.05
C SER A 94 -5.39 2.75 3.21
N TYR A 95 -6.08 2.52 2.10
CA TYR A 95 -5.74 1.52 1.09
C TYR A 95 -5.62 2.17 -0.29
N MET A 96 -4.69 1.65 -1.07
CA MET A 96 -4.51 1.97 -2.48
C MET A 96 -4.93 0.77 -3.31
N VAL A 97 -5.86 0.96 -4.22
CA VAL A 97 -6.34 -0.08 -5.14
C VAL A 97 -5.95 0.31 -6.56
N SER A 98 -5.27 -0.57 -7.26
CA SER A 98 -4.87 -0.37 -8.65
C SER A 98 -5.17 -1.59 -9.49
N ILE A 99 -5.26 -1.42 -10.81
CA ILE A 99 -5.50 -2.52 -11.74
C ILE A 99 -4.47 -2.53 -12.87
N ASN A 100 -3.93 -3.71 -13.13
CA ASN A 100 -3.28 -4.02 -14.39
C ASN A 100 -4.35 -4.49 -15.38
N GLU A 101 -4.83 -3.58 -16.21
CA GLU A 101 -5.94 -3.87 -17.15
C GLU A 101 -5.58 -4.94 -18.18
N LYS A 102 -4.32 -4.97 -18.62
CA LYS A 102 -3.84 -5.95 -19.60
C LYS A 102 -3.91 -7.38 -19.07
N MET A 103 -3.60 -7.57 -17.78
CA MET A 103 -3.63 -8.88 -17.12
C MET A 103 -4.96 -9.15 -16.40
N GLY A 104 -5.79 -8.13 -16.20
CA GLY A 104 -7.03 -8.23 -15.43
C GLY A 104 -6.80 -8.48 -13.94
N ILE A 105 -5.69 -7.98 -13.39
CA ILE A 105 -5.28 -8.22 -12.01
C ILE A 105 -5.42 -6.94 -11.19
N VAL A 106 -6.13 -7.03 -10.07
CA VAL A 106 -6.28 -5.96 -9.08
C VAL A 106 -5.27 -6.15 -7.96
N TYR A 107 -4.61 -5.05 -7.60
CA TYR A 107 -3.72 -4.97 -6.44
C TYR A 107 -4.33 -4.04 -5.40
N CYS A 108 -4.34 -4.48 -4.15
CA CYS A 108 -4.71 -3.64 -3.03
C CYS A 108 -3.57 -3.65 -2.02
N SER A 109 -3.18 -2.47 -1.58
CA SER A 109 -2.13 -2.31 -0.58
C SER A 109 -2.60 -1.40 0.54
N SER A 110 -2.32 -1.79 1.79
CA SER A 110 -2.50 -0.91 2.94
C SER A 110 -1.35 0.09 3.02
N ILE A 111 -1.66 1.31 3.41
CA ILE A 111 -0.67 2.35 3.63
C ILE A 111 -0.19 2.25 5.07
N GLU A 112 1.04 1.77 5.24
CA GLU A 112 1.64 1.53 6.56
C GLU A 112 2.33 2.78 7.11
N SER A 113 2.98 3.55 6.23
CA SER A 113 3.66 4.78 6.59
C SER A 113 3.76 5.71 5.38
N PHE A 114 3.47 6.98 5.59
CA PHE A 114 3.65 8.02 4.60
C PHE A 114 4.12 9.30 5.28
N ASP A 115 5.32 9.73 4.96
CA ASP A 115 5.89 10.99 5.45
C ASP A 115 6.65 11.66 4.31
N LYS A 116 5.99 12.61 3.65
CA LYS A 116 6.56 13.34 2.51
C LYS A 116 7.76 14.20 2.91
N ALA A 117 7.75 14.77 4.12
CA ALA A 117 8.86 15.58 4.62
C ALA A 117 10.12 14.74 4.84
N LYS A 118 9.96 13.53 5.36
CA LYS A 118 11.05 12.56 5.52
C LYS A 118 11.35 11.77 4.25
N GLY A 119 10.51 11.85 3.22
CA GLY A 119 10.63 11.11 1.98
C GLY A 119 10.42 9.62 2.13
N VAL A 120 9.52 9.19 3.02
CA VAL A 120 9.23 7.78 3.32
C VAL A 120 7.81 7.42 2.91
N PHE A 121 7.67 6.30 2.21
CA PHE A 121 6.39 5.70 1.87
C PHE A 121 6.51 4.17 1.97
N VAL A 122 5.65 3.54 2.76
CA VAL A 122 5.63 2.09 2.98
C VAL A 122 4.23 1.58 2.76
N ILE A 123 4.08 0.56 1.92
CA ILE A 123 2.83 -0.14 1.69
C ILE A 123 3.00 -1.62 1.96
N LYS A 124 1.88 -2.28 2.28
CA LYS A 124 1.80 -3.73 2.46
C LYS A 124 0.71 -4.29 1.56
N VAL A 125 1.06 -5.26 0.73
CA VAL A 125 0.10 -5.89 -0.19
C VAL A 125 -0.90 -6.74 0.59
N VAL A 126 -2.19 -6.50 0.38
CA VAL A 126 -3.29 -7.22 1.03
C VAL A 126 -4.10 -8.10 0.07
N THR A 127 -3.92 -7.94 -1.23
CA THR A 127 -4.56 -8.78 -2.24
C THR A 127 -4.11 -10.23 -2.08
N GLN A 128 -5.05 -11.15 -2.10
CA GLN A 128 -4.80 -12.58 -1.94
C GLN A 128 -4.97 -13.32 -3.28
N GLY A 129 -4.31 -14.48 -3.39
CA GLY A 129 -4.42 -15.36 -4.55
C GLY A 129 -3.33 -15.17 -5.61
N LEU A 130 -2.47 -14.15 -5.46
CA LEU A 130 -1.26 -14.01 -6.27
C LEU A 130 -0.07 -14.62 -5.54
N ILE A 131 0.74 -15.40 -6.26
CA ILE A 131 1.96 -16.00 -5.69
C ILE A 131 2.91 -14.90 -5.23
N GLY A 132 3.27 -14.92 -3.95
CA GLY A 132 4.21 -13.99 -3.33
C GLY A 132 3.70 -12.55 -3.11
N ALA A 133 2.42 -12.26 -3.40
CA ALA A 133 1.88 -10.91 -3.28
C ALA A 133 1.33 -10.59 -1.88
N SER A 134 0.59 -11.53 -1.28
CA SER A 134 -0.04 -11.29 0.03
C SER A 134 1.01 -11.09 1.14
N GLY A 135 0.87 -9.99 1.89
CA GLY A 135 1.75 -9.67 3.01
C GLY A 135 3.11 -9.07 2.62
N GLY A 136 3.41 -8.91 1.34
CA GLY A 136 4.64 -8.28 0.87
C GLY A 136 4.68 -6.79 1.25
N ILE A 137 5.83 -6.34 1.77
CA ILE A 137 6.06 -4.94 2.13
C ILE A 137 6.92 -4.29 1.07
N GLU A 138 6.48 -3.16 0.52
CA GLU A 138 7.25 -2.33 -0.39
C GLU A 138 7.59 -1.00 0.29
N ARG A 139 8.86 -0.61 0.20
CA ARG A 139 9.41 0.64 0.73
C ARG A 139 9.84 1.53 -0.40
N TYR A 140 9.54 2.81 -0.27
CA TYR A 140 9.84 3.82 -1.27
C TYR A 140 10.54 5.03 -0.67
N LYS A 141 11.39 5.65 -1.46
CA LYS A 141 12.00 6.95 -1.18
C LYS A 141 11.55 8.00 -2.17
N LEU A 142 11.24 9.19 -1.67
CA LEU A 142 10.86 10.33 -2.50
C LEU A 142 12.02 10.74 -3.42
N VAL A 143 11.74 10.86 -4.71
CA VAL A 143 12.66 11.43 -5.70
C VAL A 143 12.43 12.94 -5.74
N LYS A 144 13.46 13.70 -5.46
CA LYS A 144 13.46 15.18 -5.54
C LYS A 144 13.69 15.63 -6.97
#